data_094084da689e014d5e51b3e9cc458c99
#
_entry.id   094084da689e014d5e51b3e9cc458c99
#
_cell.length_a   1.000
_cell.length_b   1.000
_cell.length_c   1.000
_cell.angle_alpha   90.00
_cell.angle_beta   90.00
_cell.angle_gamma   90.00
#
_symmetry.space_group_name_H-M   'P 1'
#
loop_
_entity.id
_entity.type
_entity.pdbx_description
1 polymer ?
#
loop_
_entity_poly.entity_id
_entity_poly.type
_entity_poly.pdbx_seq_one_letter_code
_entity_poly.pdbx_strand_id
1 'polypeptide(L)'
;ISDCLVGSEMCIRDSIYGDALCNLLKFCDHKVTKEYYVNDHGNQIKNFSLSVYFRIKEKLFNEEYPKDENLYPGDYIIEIAEQIISKNSIKNYENYEKISDELSKLSVVASLEIIKKNLNSLGVVHDNFVSENNIINSKEVDEAIDNLKKNNLVFKGKIEAPEGEDKSKWVEREQLLFKSTNYGDDKDRALTKSDNSWTYFAGDIAYHNNKLKRNFDEYINILGADHAGYIKRINSVVDALSNKKKNLICKVTQLVKLIKDGKPFKMSKRKGDYIIVDDLVNEVGKDATRFIMLSRS
;
A
#
# COMPACT_ATOMS: atom_id res chain seq x y z
N ILE A 1 0.85 2.48 -4.11
CA ILE A 1 0.66 1.70 -2.86
C ILE A 1 -0.59 0.80 -2.92
N SER A 2 -1.49 0.99 -3.89
CA SER A 2 -2.81 0.33 -3.90
C SER A 2 -2.81 -1.19 -4.12
N ASP A 3 -1.70 -1.81 -4.49
CA ASP A 3 -1.70 -3.20 -4.98
C ASP A 3 -0.89 -4.21 -4.17
N CYS A 4 -0.34 -3.80 -3.02
CA CYS A 4 0.59 -4.63 -2.26
C CYS A 4 -0.03 -5.68 -1.31
N LEU A 5 -1.36 -5.75 -1.16
CA LEU A 5 -1.98 -6.83 -0.36
C LEU A 5 -1.79 -8.23 -0.97
N VAL A 6 -1.30 -8.31 -2.18
CA VAL A 6 -1.20 -9.56 -2.95
C VAL A 6 0.13 -9.66 -3.68
N GLY A 7 1.26 -9.38 -3.08
CA GLY A 7 2.58 -9.72 -3.65
C GLY A 7 2.69 -9.68 -5.18
N SER A 8 2.38 -8.52 -5.83
CA SER A 8 2.54 -8.39 -7.28
C SER A 8 4.03 -8.32 -7.65
N GLU A 9 4.37 -8.61 -8.93
CA GLU A 9 5.75 -8.48 -9.46
C GLU A 9 6.38 -7.11 -9.14
N MET A 10 5.59 -6.06 -9.14
CA MET A 10 6.04 -4.71 -8.83
C MET A 10 6.60 -4.64 -7.41
N CYS A 11 5.92 -5.26 -6.45
CA CYS A 11 6.36 -5.30 -5.05
C CYS A 11 7.56 -6.23 -4.81
N ILE A 12 7.78 -7.24 -5.67
CA ILE A 12 8.91 -8.18 -5.53
C ILE A 12 10.23 -7.44 -5.71
N ARG A 13 10.37 -6.66 -6.79
CA ARG A 13 11.59 -5.91 -7.06
C ARG A 13 11.86 -4.85 -6.00
N ASP A 14 10.85 -4.09 -5.63
CA ASP A 14 10.93 -3.05 -4.61
C ASP A 14 11.39 -3.63 -3.27
N SER A 15 10.83 -4.77 -2.88
CA SER A 15 11.18 -5.47 -1.65
C SER A 15 12.62 -5.98 -1.68
N ILE A 16 13.06 -6.60 -2.80
CA ILE A 16 14.43 -7.09 -2.95
C ILE A 16 15.43 -5.93 -2.97
N TYR A 17 15.11 -4.84 -3.67
CA TYR A 17 15.97 -3.65 -3.72
C TYR A 17 16.10 -3.00 -2.34
N GLY A 18 14.98 -2.82 -1.65
CA GLY A 18 14.95 -2.27 -0.29
C GLY A 18 15.74 -3.13 0.68
N ASP A 19 15.59 -4.46 0.62
CA ASP A 19 16.33 -5.39 1.46
C ASP A 19 17.85 -5.35 1.18
N ALA A 20 18.24 -5.34 -0.09
CA ALA A 20 19.65 -5.25 -0.47
C ALA A 20 20.28 -3.93 0.02
N LEU A 21 19.59 -2.81 -0.13
CA LEU A 21 20.03 -1.51 0.39
C LEU A 21 20.17 -1.54 1.92
N CYS A 22 19.18 -2.10 2.63
CA CYS A 22 19.26 -2.25 4.08
C CYS A 22 20.45 -3.10 4.52
N ASN A 23 20.74 -4.19 3.81
CA ASN A 23 21.88 -5.07 4.12
C ASN A 23 23.21 -4.35 3.88
N LEU A 24 23.33 -3.55 2.81
CA LEU A 24 24.51 -2.72 2.56
C LEU A 24 24.70 -1.65 3.64
N LEU A 25 23.63 -0.97 4.04
CA LEU A 25 23.70 0.01 5.13
C LEU A 25 24.09 -0.64 6.47
N LYS A 26 23.53 -1.81 6.77
CA LYS A 26 23.93 -2.59 7.96
C LYS A 26 25.40 -3.03 7.92
N PHE A 27 25.90 -3.41 6.74
CA PHE A 27 27.31 -3.75 6.53
C PHE A 27 28.22 -2.55 6.76
N CYS A 28 27.74 -1.33 6.53
CA CYS A 28 28.43 -0.07 6.83
C CYS A 28 28.15 0.44 8.27
N ASP A 29 27.76 -0.43 9.19
CA ASP A 29 27.50 -0.15 10.60
C ASP A 29 26.35 0.82 10.90
N HIS A 30 25.42 1.02 9.95
CA HIS A 30 24.22 1.78 10.21
C HIS A 30 23.15 0.94 10.92
N LYS A 31 22.41 1.58 11.84
CA LYS A 31 21.19 1.00 12.41
C LYS A 31 20.03 1.19 11.42
N VAL A 32 19.48 0.10 10.90
CA VAL A 32 18.45 0.12 9.88
C VAL A 32 17.19 -0.56 10.37
N THR A 33 16.03 0.09 10.20
CA THR A 33 14.71 -0.49 10.42
C THR A 33 14.01 -0.62 9.05
N LYS A 34 13.69 -1.84 8.65
CA LYS A 34 12.90 -2.14 7.46
C LYS A 34 11.42 -2.11 7.80
N GLU A 35 10.66 -1.29 7.08
CA GLU A 35 9.24 -1.11 7.31
C GLU A 35 8.43 -1.45 6.06
N TYR A 36 7.33 -2.14 6.28
CA TYR A 36 6.33 -2.45 5.28
C TYR A 36 5.05 -1.63 5.56
N TYR A 37 4.59 -0.88 4.57
CA TYR A 37 3.32 -0.15 4.65
C TYR A 37 2.18 -1.08 4.22
N VAL A 38 1.26 -1.33 5.13
CA VAL A 38 0.11 -2.20 4.90
C VAL A 38 -1.06 -1.34 4.41
N ASN A 39 -1.44 -1.52 3.16
CA ASN A 39 -2.58 -0.84 2.54
C ASN A 39 -3.89 -1.57 2.88
N ASP A 40 -4.32 -1.45 4.13
CA ASP A 40 -5.49 -2.15 4.70
C ASP A 40 -6.68 -1.23 4.94
N HIS A 41 -6.80 -0.15 4.15
CA HIS A 41 -7.89 0.82 4.26
C HIS A 41 -8.58 1.07 2.91
N GLY A 42 -9.86 1.49 2.95
CA GLY A 42 -10.63 1.91 1.78
C GLY A 42 -11.47 0.81 1.12
N ASN A 43 -12.11 1.15 0.00
CA ASN A 43 -13.08 0.27 -0.68
C ASN A 43 -12.48 -1.04 -1.19
N GLN A 44 -11.18 -1.05 -1.48
CA GLN A 44 -10.49 -2.26 -1.89
C GLN A 44 -10.53 -3.37 -0.82
N ILE A 45 -10.51 -2.99 0.46
CA ILE A 45 -10.60 -3.96 1.56
C ILE A 45 -12.00 -4.56 1.63
N LYS A 46 -13.04 -3.77 1.35
CA LYS A 46 -14.41 -4.30 1.24
C LYS A 46 -14.53 -5.32 0.11
N ASN A 47 -14.03 -5.00 -1.07
CA ASN A 47 -14.05 -5.90 -2.23
C ASN A 47 -13.21 -7.17 -1.97
N PHE A 48 -12.08 -7.01 -1.31
CA PHE A 48 -11.22 -8.11 -0.88
C PHE A 48 -11.94 -9.04 0.11
N SER A 49 -12.49 -8.48 1.18
CA SER A 49 -13.25 -9.22 2.17
C SER A 49 -14.50 -9.88 1.57
N LEU A 50 -15.20 -9.21 0.66
CA LEU A 50 -16.34 -9.77 -0.05
C LEU A 50 -15.93 -10.97 -0.94
N SER A 51 -14.75 -10.88 -1.57
CA SER A 51 -14.19 -11.99 -2.34
C SER A 51 -13.92 -13.21 -1.46
N VAL A 52 -13.34 -12.99 -0.28
CA VAL A 52 -13.13 -14.06 0.72
C VAL A 52 -14.46 -14.64 1.19
N TYR A 53 -15.46 -13.78 1.44
CA TYR A 53 -16.79 -14.23 1.82
C TYR A 53 -17.41 -15.19 0.80
N PHE A 54 -17.36 -14.84 -0.49
CA PHE A 54 -17.90 -15.70 -1.53
C PHE A 54 -17.13 -17.02 -1.68
N ARG A 55 -15.80 -17.01 -1.47
CA ARG A 55 -15.04 -18.28 -1.42
C ARG A 55 -15.40 -19.15 -0.21
N ILE A 56 -15.72 -18.55 0.93
CA ILE A 56 -16.25 -19.27 2.09
C ILE A 56 -17.63 -19.87 1.76
N LYS A 57 -18.52 -19.09 1.11
CA LYS A 57 -19.83 -19.55 0.69
C LYS A 57 -19.76 -20.71 -0.32
N GLU A 58 -18.88 -20.60 -1.30
CA GLU A 58 -18.58 -21.67 -2.25
C GLU A 58 -18.17 -22.96 -1.53
N LYS A 59 -17.27 -22.86 -0.55
CA LYS A 59 -16.71 -24.02 0.16
C LYS A 59 -17.67 -24.66 1.16
N LEU A 60 -18.41 -23.86 1.91
CA LEU A 60 -19.28 -24.36 2.98
C LEU A 60 -20.70 -24.67 2.52
N PHE A 61 -21.21 -23.98 1.50
CA PHE A 61 -22.61 -24.05 1.08
C PHE A 61 -22.78 -24.46 -0.38
N ASN A 62 -21.66 -24.70 -1.09
CA ASN A 62 -21.65 -25.06 -2.52
C ASN A 62 -22.33 -24.01 -3.41
N GLU A 63 -22.23 -22.73 -3.03
CA GLU A 63 -22.72 -21.60 -3.82
C GLU A 63 -21.69 -21.22 -4.90
N GLU A 64 -22.15 -20.83 -6.09
CA GLU A 64 -21.25 -20.43 -7.18
C GLU A 64 -20.56 -19.11 -6.87
N TYR A 65 -19.24 -19.00 -7.11
CA TYR A 65 -18.51 -17.74 -6.97
C TYR A 65 -19.01 -16.72 -8.00
N PRO A 66 -19.41 -15.50 -7.58
CA PRO A 66 -19.99 -14.52 -8.49
C PRO A 66 -19.00 -14.04 -9.58
N LYS A 67 -19.52 -13.80 -10.77
CA LYS A 67 -18.81 -13.18 -11.89
C LYS A 67 -18.91 -11.65 -11.79
N ASP A 68 -18.15 -11.05 -10.89
CA ASP A 68 -18.08 -9.60 -10.70
C ASP A 68 -16.64 -9.14 -10.86
N GLU A 69 -16.40 -8.15 -11.72
CA GLU A 69 -15.06 -7.61 -12.00
C GLU A 69 -14.44 -6.85 -10.83
N ASN A 70 -15.20 -6.51 -9.79
CA ASN A 70 -14.69 -5.91 -8.56
C ASN A 70 -14.16 -6.95 -7.56
N LEU A 71 -14.45 -8.23 -7.77
CA LEU A 71 -13.98 -9.32 -6.92
C LEU A 71 -12.61 -9.82 -7.37
N TYR A 72 -11.87 -10.36 -6.41
CA TYR A 72 -10.54 -10.92 -6.63
C TYR A 72 -10.65 -12.43 -6.89
N PRO A 73 -10.36 -12.91 -8.11
CA PRO A 73 -10.59 -14.31 -8.48
C PRO A 73 -9.47 -15.27 -8.08
N GLY A 74 -8.34 -14.76 -7.58
CA GLY A 74 -7.11 -15.53 -7.42
C GLY A 74 -7.15 -16.63 -6.35
N ASP A 75 -6.31 -17.67 -6.53
CA ASP A 75 -6.24 -18.83 -5.64
C ASP A 75 -5.87 -18.48 -4.19
N TYR A 76 -5.10 -17.40 -3.99
CA TYR A 76 -4.78 -16.90 -2.66
C TYR A 76 -6.03 -16.49 -1.85
N ILE A 77 -7.13 -16.10 -2.52
CA ILE A 77 -8.41 -15.83 -1.84
C ILE A 77 -9.01 -17.14 -1.29
N ILE A 78 -8.82 -18.24 -2.02
CA ILE A 78 -9.22 -19.56 -1.56
C ILE A 78 -8.42 -19.96 -0.32
N GLU A 79 -7.09 -19.77 -0.37
CA GLU A 79 -6.21 -20.05 0.78
C GLU A 79 -6.61 -19.24 2.01
N ILE A 80 -6.90 -17.94 1.85
CA ILE A 80 -7.36 -17.07 2.94
C ILE A 80 -8.70 -17.56 3.49
N ALA A 81 -9.66 -17.92 2.63
CA ALA A 81 -10.95 -18.44 3.04
C ALA A 81 -10.80 -19.74 3.86
N GLU A 82 -9.94 -20.65 3.42
CA GLU A 82 -9.62 -21.89 4.13
C GLU A 82 -8.99 -21.66 5.50
N GLN A 83 -8.05 -20.73 5.59
CA GLN A 83 -7.44 -20.35 6.87
C GLN A 83 -8.49 -19.80 7.86
N ILE A 84 -9.40 -18.96 7.38
CA ILE A 84 -10.45 -18.39 8.23
C ILE A 84 -11.45 -19.47 8.69
N ILE A 85 -11.86 -20.36 7.79
CA ILE A 85 -12.73 -21.50 8.13
C ILE A 85 -12.06 -22.39 9.17
N SER A 86 -10.79 -22.75 8.97
CA SER A 86 -10.06 -23.66 9.85
C SER A 86 -9.88 -23.11 11.28
N LYS A 87 -9.69 -21.79 11.40
CA LYS A 87 -9.59 -21.10 12.70
C LYS A 87 -10.95 -20.99 13.41
N ASN A 88 -12.07 -21.28 12.71
CA ASN A 88 -13.45 -21.23 13.22
C ASN A 88 -13.79 -19.92 13.98
N SER A 89 -13.25 -18.81 13.49
CA SER A 89 -13.36 -17.50 14.13
C SER A 89 -14.77 -16.91 13.99
N ILE A 90 -15.44 -17.17 12.87
CA ILE A 90 -16.81 -16.73 12.59
C ILE A 90 -17.72 -17.96 12.56
N LYS A 91 -18.81 -17.90 13.31
CA LYS A 91 -19.73 -19.05 13.46
C LYS A 91 -20.84 -19.09 12.42
N ASN A 92 -21.19 -17.97 11.83
CA ASN A 92 -22.29 -17.84 10.88
C ASN A 92 -21.91 -16.96 9.70
N TYR A 93 -22.02 -17.50 8.49
CA TYR A 93 -21.71 -16.85 7.23
C TYR A 93 -22.96 -16.54 6.36
N GLU A 94 -24.17 -16.51 6.95
CA GLU A 94 -25.41 -16.27 6.18
C GLU A 94 -25.51 -14.84 5.64
N ASN A 95 -25.01 -13.86 6.37
CA ASN A 95 -25.16 -12.45 6.03
C ASN A 95 -23.82 -11.71 6.13
N TYR A 96 -23.31 -11.25 4.99
CA TYR A 96 -22.05 -10.52 4.91
C TYR A 96 -22.02 -9.24 5.75
N GLU A 97 -23.09 -8.44 5.69
CA GLU A 97 -23.15 -7.13 6.38
C GLU A 97 -22.95 -7.25 7.89
N LYS A 98 -23.39 -8.37 8.47
CA LYS A 98 -23.26 -8.62 9.91
C LYS A 98 -21.84 -8.99 10.34
N ILE A 99 -21.03 -9.50 9.42
CA ILE A 99 -19.67 -10.00 9.70
C ILE A 99 -18.59 -9.25 8.94
N SER A 100 -18.95 -8.26 8.12
CA SER A 100 -18.05 -7.58 7.19
C SER A 100 -16.81 -6.99 7.87
N ASP A 101 -16.97 -6.35 9.03
CA ASP A 101 -15.87 -5.73 9.77
C ASP A 101 -14.91 -6.78 10.36
N GLU A 102 -15.47 -7.86 10.92
CA GLU A 102 -14.67 -8.95 11.48
C GLU A 102 -13.98 -9.73 10.36
N LEU A 103 -14.72 -10.07 9.30
CA LEU A 103 -14.17 -10.77 8.14
C LEU A 103 -13.08 -9.95 7.44
N SER A 104 -13.26 -8.63 7.32
CA SER A 104 -12.22 -7.75 6.76
C SER A 104 -10.93 -7.81 7.57
N LYS A 105 -11.01 -7.73 8.90
CA LYS A 105 -9.85 -7.83 9.79
C LYS A 105 -9.16 -9.19 9.66
N LEU A 106 -9.92 -10.28 9.67
CA LEU A 106 -9.38 -11.63 9.52
C LEU A 106 -8.75 -11.84 8.15
N SER A 107 -9.37 -11.33 7.09
CA SER A 107 -8.85 -11.41 5.72
C SER A 107 -7.52 -10.67 5.58
N VAL A 108 -7.40 -9.47 6.17
CA VAL A 108 -6.14 -8.69 6.18
C VAL A 108 -5.07 -9.44 6.96
N VAL A 109 -5.37 -9.99 8.13
CA VAL A 109 -4.40 -10.76 8.93
C VAL A 109 -3.90 -11.98 8.15
N ALA A 110 -4.81 -12.76 7.57
CA ALA A 110 -4.44 -13.94 6.78
C ALA A 110 -3.61 -13.57 5.53
N SER A 111 -4.00 -12.49 4.83
CA SER A 111 -3.22 -11.97 3.70
C SER A 111 -1.80 -11.55 4.12
N LEU A 112 -1.65 -10.87 5.27
CA LEU A 112 -0.33 -10.50 5.80
C LEU A 112 0.54 -11.71 6.16
N GLU A 113 -0.05 -12.80 6.63
CA GLU A 113 0.68 -14.07 6.86
C GLU A 113 1.25 -14.61 5.54
N ILE A 114 0.45 -14.61 4.46
CA ILE A 114 0.89 -15.02 3.12
C ILE A 114 2.00 -14.07 2.60
N ILE A 115 1.82 -12.75 2.71
CA ILE A 115 2.83 -11.77 2.29
C ILE A 115 4.15 -11.99 3.03
N LYS A 116 4.11 -12.17 4.35
CA LYS A 116 5.31 -12.43 5.16
C LYS A 116 6.01 -13.73 4.74
N LYS A 117 5.25 -14.78 4.46
CA LYS A 117 5.77 -16.05 3.96
C LYS A 117 6.48 -15.85 2.62
N ASN A 118 5.84 -15.17 1.67
CA ASN A 118 6.39 -14.90 0.35
C ASN A 118 7.64 -14.01 0.41
N LEU A 119 7.65 -12.97 1.23
CA LEU A 119 8.82 -12.13 1.44
C LEU A 119 9.98 -12.94 2.06
N ASN A 120 9.67 -13.80 3.02
CA ASN A 120 10.66 -14.66 3.67
C ASN A 120 11.27 -15.69 2.70
N SER A 121 10.50 -16.24 1.74
CA SER A 121 11.03 -17.12 0.69
C SER A 121 12.07 -16.42 -0.20
N LEU A 122 11.95 -15.08 -0.36
CA LEU A 122 12.95 -14.23 -1.00
C LEU A 122 14.11 -13.82 -0.07
N GLY A 123 14.06 -14.19 1.21
CA GLY A 123 15.01 -13.75 2.23
C GLY A 123 14.80 -12.29 2.69
N VAL A 124 13.62 -11.73 2.44
CA VAL A 124 13.25 -10.37 2.86
C VAL A 124 12.44 -10.44 4.15
N VAL A 125 12.97 -9.85 5.23
CA VAL A 125 12.31 -9.78 6.52
C VAL A 125 12.18 -8.32 6.93
N HIS A 126 10.95 -7.88 7.25
CA HIS A 126 10.69 -6.53 7.74
C HIS A 126 10.63 -6.50 9.26
N ASP A 127 11.16 -5.43 9.84
CA ASP A 127 11.19 -5.21 11.29
C ASP A 127 9.85 -4.63 11.79
N ASN A 128 9.12 -3.90 10.90
CA ASN A 128 7.88 -3.22 11.24
C ASN A 128 6.85 -3.32 10.11
N PHE A 129 5.57 -3.45 10.48
CA PHE A 129 4.42 -3.42 9.57
C PHE A 129 3.47 -2.33 10.06
N VAL A 130 3.31 -1.27 9.27
CA VAL A 130 2.46 -0.12 9.63
C VAL A 130 1.15 -0.20 8.86
N SER A 131 0.05 -0.33 9.61
CA SER A 131 -1.31 -0.38 9.07
C SER A 131 -1.81 1.02 8.72
N GLU A 132 -2.23 1.24 7.47
CA GLU A 132 -2.91 2.46 7.04
C GLU A 132 -4.21 2.67 7.82
N ASN A 133 -4.97 1.61 8.00
CA ASN A 133 -6.24 1.65 8.75
C ASN A 133 -6.04 2.11 10.19
N ASN A 134 -4.97 1.66 10.85
CA ASN A 134 -4.66 2.12 12.21
C ASN A 134 -4.29 3.60 12.24
N ILE A 135 -3.50 4.08 11.28
CA ILE A 135 -3.13 5.50 11.18
C ILE A 135 -4.37 6.37 10.96
N ILE A 136 -5.24 5.99 10.02
CA ILE A 136 -6.41 6.79 9.64
C ILE A 136 -7.47 6.80 10.76
N ASN A 137 -7.68 5.66 11.43
CA ASN A 137 -8.67 5.54 12.50
C ASN A 137 -8.15 5.96 13.89
N SER A 138 -6.87 6.30 13.99
CA SER A 138 -6.30 6.90 15.20
C SER A 138 -6.36 8.43 15.14
N LYS A 139 -5.86 9.07 16.19
CA LYS A 139 -5.71 10.55 16.21
C LYS A 139 -4.49 11.05 15.41
N GLU A 140 -3.76 10.17 14.74
CA GLU A 140 -2.49 10.54 14.08
C GLU A 140 -2.70 11.50 12.91
N VAL A 141 -3.83 11.39 12.17
CA VAL A 141 -4.16 12.34 11.11
C VAL A 141 -4.42 13.73 11.70
N ASP A 142 -5.25 13.81 12.74
CA ASP A 142 -5.56 15.09 13.39
C ASP A 142 -4.29 15.73 13.98
N GLU A 143 -3.44 14.96 14.66
CA GLU A 143 -2.17 15.43 15.21
C GLU A 143 -1.22 15.97 14.13
N ALA A 144 -1.09 15.25 13.01
CA ALA A 144 -0.24 15.66 11.90
C ALA A 144 -0.76 16.96 11.24
N ILE A 145 -2.06 17.04 11.00
CA ILE A 145 -2.68 18.25 10.44
C ILE A 145 -2.59 19.43 11.40
N ASP A 146 -2.77 19.22 12.70
CA ASP A 146 -2.64 20.27 13.71
C ASP A 146 -1.20 20.79 13.83
N ASN A 147 -0.20 19.91 13.63
CA ASN A 147 1.19 20.35 13.52
C ASN A 147 1.38 21.29 12.31
N LEU A 148 0.83 20.95 11.15
CA LEU A 148 0.88 21.82 9.96
C LEU A 148 0.11 23.14 10.19
N LYS A 149 -1.06 23.12 10.86
CA LYS A 149 -1.81 24.33 11.20
C LYS A 149 -1.03 25.26 12.12
N LYS A 150 -0.37 24.74 13.16
CA LYS A 150 0.48 25.52 14.08
C LYS A 150 1.60 26.27 13.35
N ASN A 151 2.06 25.71 12.23
CA ASN A 151 3.09 26.34 11.38
C ASN A 151 2.47 27.21 10.27
N ASN A 152 1.18 27.51 10.30
CA ASN A 152 0.45 28.28 9.27
C ASN A 152 0.54 27.69 7.85
N LEU A 153 0.66 26.36 7.74
CA LEU A 153 0.81 25.62 6.48
C LEU A 153 -0.52 25.06 5.97
N VAL A 154 -1.61 25.26 6.68
CA VAL A 154 -2.96 24.84 6.28
C VAL A 154 -3.86 26.06 6.18
N PHE A 155 -4.64 26.11 5.10
CA PHE A 155 -5.60 27.19 4.84
C PHE A 155 -6.88 26.65 4.19
N LYS A 156 -7.94 27.45 4.20
CA LYS A 156 -9.15 27.17 3.42
C LYS A 156 -9.01 27.78 2.04
N GLY A 157 -9.26 27.00 1.02
CA GLY A 157 -9.17 27.44 -0.36
C GLY A 157 -9.93 26.52 -1.30
N LYS A 158 -9.94 26.88 -2.56
CA LYS A 158 -10.53 26.11 -3.64
C LYS A 158 -9.42 25.53 -4.51
N ILE A 159 -9.61 24.33 -5.01
CA ILE A 159 -8.73 23.72 -6.03
C ILE A 159 -9.46 23.64 -7.36
N GLU A 160 -8.70 23.81 -8.43
CA GLU A 160 -9.16 23.59 -9.79
C GLU A 160 -9.49 22.11 -10.03
N ALA A 161 -10.31 21.85 -11.03
CA ALA A 161 -10.61 20.48 -11.47
C ALA A 161 -9.30 19.71 -11.77
N PRO A 162 -9.20 18.43 -11.37
CA PRO A 162 -8.07 17.58 -11.77
C PRO A 162 -7.92 17.54 -13.28
N GLU A 163 -6.68 17.42 -13.76
CA GLU A 163 -6.40 17.23 -15.18
C GLU A 163 -7.07 15.94 -15.68
N GLY A 164 -7.84 16.06 -16.77
CA GLY A 164 -8.56 14.95 -17.38
C GLY A 164 -10.03 14.80 -16.91
N GLU A 165 -10.46 15.54 -15.89
CA GLU A 165 -11.88 15.60 -15.53
C GLU A 165 -12.63 16.68 -16.33
N ASP A 166 -13.91 16.42 -16.59
CA ASP A 166 -14.80 17.36 -17.26
C ASP A 166 -15.04 18.58 -16.35
N LYS A 167 -14.38 19.70 -16.70
CA LYS A 167 -14.47 20.95 -15.93
C LYS A 167 -15.90 21.46 -15.77
N SER A 168 -16.82 21.09 -16.67
CA SER A 168 -18.24 21.51 -16.60
C SER A 168 -18.99 20.80 -15.44
N LYS A 169 -18.49 19.67 -14.99
CA LYS A 169 -19.06 18.88 -13.88
C LYS A 169 -18.36 19.15 -12.55
N TRP A 170 -17.25 19.89 -12.59
CA TRP A 170 -16.50 20.22 -11.37
C TRP A 170 -17.18 21.33 -10.60
N VAL A 171 -17.53 21.05 -9.36
CA VAL A 171 -18.07 22.05 -8.43
C VAL A 171 -16.95 22.55 -7.54
N GLU A 172 -16.56 23.81 -7.72
CA GLU A 172 -15.62 24.47 -6.82
C GLU A 172 -16.18 24.55 -5.41
N ARG A 173 -15.40 24.13 -4.45
CA ARG A 173 -15.77 24.19 -3.02
C ARG A 173 -14.57 24.54 -2.17
N GLU A 174 -14.83 25.13 -1.03
CA GLU A 174 -13.81 25.35 -0.01
C GLU A 174 -13.41 24.02 0.65
N GLN A 175 -12.12 23.81 0.74
CA GLN A 175 -11.51 22.64 1.36
C GLN A 175 -10.33 23.10 2.24
N LEU A 176 -9.89 22.26 3.17
CA LEU A 176 -8.61 22.46 3.81
C LEU A 176 -7.51 22.06 2.84
N LEU A 177 -6.56 22.96 2.62
CA LEU A 177 -5.42 22.79 1.73
C LEU A 177 -4.11 22.89 2.50
N PHE A 178 -3.15 22.08 2.12
CA PHE A 178 -1.76 22.16 2.57
C PHE A 178 -0.95 22.97 1.56
N LYS A 179 -0.16 23.94 2.04
CA LYS A 179 0.74 24.79 1.25
C LYS A 179 1.98 24.01 0.79
N SER A 180 1.79 22.97 0.01
CA SER A 180 2.88 22.11 -0.45
C SER A 180 3.80 22.80 -1.45
N THR A 181 3.31 23.83 -2.16
CA THR A 181 4.11 24.65 -3.07
C THR A 181 5.27 25.37 -2.36
N ASN A 182 5.13 25.71 -1.08
CA ASN A 182 6.20 26.30 -0.28
C ASN A 182 7.41 25.34 -0.10
N TYR A 183 7.22 24.07 -0.41
CA TYR A 183 8.20 23.00 -0.25
C TYR A 183 8.50 22.24 -1.56
N GLY A 184 8.22 22.88 -2.71
CA GLY A 184 8.63 22.38 -4.03
C GLY A 184 7.66 21.42 -4.73
N ASP A 185 6.44 21.26 -4.21
CA ASP A 185 5.35 20.61 -4.95
C ASP A 185 4.82 21.55 -6.06
N ASP A 186 4.16 21.00 -7.06
CA ASP A 186 3.64 21.75 -8.22
C ASP A 186 2.34 22.53 -7.91
N LYS A 187 1.56 22.08 -6.91
CA LYS A 187 0.33 22.73 -6.45
C LYS A 187 0.01 22.41 -5.00
N ASP A 188 -0.77 23.26 -4.34
CA ASP A 188 -1.28 22.99 -3.01
C ASP A 188 -2.26 21.84 -3.02
N ARG A 189 -2.31 21.06 -1.95
CA ARG A 189 -3.01 19.77 -1.90
C ARG A 189 -4.18 19.76 -0.93
N ALA A 190 -5.32 19.20 -1.38
CA ALA A 190 -6.46 19.02 -0.53
C ALA A 190 -6.22 18.01 0.59
N LEU A 191 -6.59 18.39 1.79
CA LEU A 191 -6.58 17.56 2.99
C LEU A 191 -7.95 16.94 3.27
N THR A 192 -9.04 17.61 2.85
CA THR A 192 -10.41 17.13 3.05
C THR A 192 -11.12 16.88 1.73
N LYS A 193 -12.04 15.91 1.72
CA LYS A 193 -12.98 15.61 0.64
C LYS A 193 -14.23 16.49 0.75
N SER A 194 -15.24 16.25 -0.13
CA SER A 194 -16.51 16.99 -0.15
C SER A 194 -17.36 16.79 1.08
N ASP A 195 -17.27 15.64 1.68
CA ASP A 195 -17.99 15.24 2.89
C ASP A 195 -17.22 15.60 4.17
N ASN A 196 -16.17 16.43 4.07
CA ASN A 196 -15.22 16.79 5.12
C ASN A 196 -14.40 15.61 5.69
N SER A 197 -14.48 14.42 5.12
CA SER A 197 -13.58 13.34 5.48
C SER A 197 -12.17 13.61 4.96
N TRP A 198 -11.17 12.96 5.56
CA TRP A 198 -9.78 13.09 5.15
C TRP A 198 -9.55 12.48 3.76
N THR A 199 -8.67 13.11 2.97
CA THR A 199 -8.16 12.55 1.73
C THR A 199 -7.11 11.46 2.02
N TYR A 200 -6.79 10.62 1.03
CA TYR A 200 -5.65 9.71 1.12
C TYR A 200 -4.35 10.44 1.43
N PHE A 201 -4.19 11.63 0.89
CA PHE A 201 -3.00 12.44 1.16
C PHE A 201 -2.88 12.88 2.63
N ALA A 202 -3.98 13.12 3.33
CA ALA A 202 -3.95 13.37 4.78
C ALA A 202 -3.46 12.13 5.55
N GLY A 203 -3.81 10.93 5.10
CA GLY A 203 -3.25 9.67 5.61
C GLY A 203 -1.75 9.56 5.40
N ASP A 204 -1.25 9.94 4.21
CA ASP A 204 0.18 9.95 3.90
C ASP A 204 0.95 10.95 4.78
N ILE A 205 0.36 12.11 5.04
CA ILE A 205 0.93 13.10 5.98
C ILE A 205 1.07 12.50 7.38
N ALA A 206 0.02 11.83 7.87
CA ALA A 206 0.03 11.18 9.17
C ALA A 206 1.07 10.05 9.24
N TYR A 207 1.17 9.24 8.20
CA TYR A 207 2.18 8.18 8.11
C TYR A 207 3.61 8.73 8.18
N HIS A 208 3.91 9.79 7.43
CA HIS A 208 5.24 10.40 7.47
C HIS A 208 5.50 11.12 8.80
N ASN A 209 4.48 11.73 9.42
CA ASN A 209 4.58 12.27 10.77
C ASN A 209 4.91 11.17 11.81
N ASN A 210 4.28 10.01 11.70
CA ASN A 210 4.57 8.84 12.54
C ASN A 210 6.04 8.38 12.36
N LYS A 211 6.53 8.33 11.11
CA LYS A 211 7.94 8.03 10.83
C LYS A 211 8.87 9.03 11.50
N LEU A 212 8.59 10.32 11.36
CA LEU A 212 9.42 11.40 11.91
C LEU A 212 9.49 11.39 13.43
N LYS A 213 8.41 10.99 14.13
CA LYS A 213 8.39 10.82 15.59
C LYS A 213 9.42 9.80 16.09
N ARG A 214 9.83 8.84 15.25
CA ARG A 214 10.86 7.83 15.60
C ARG A 214 12.29 8.34 15.48
N ASN A 215 12.47 9.55 14.98
CA ASN A 215 13.70 10.33 14.97
C ASN A 215 14.94 9.63 14.36
N PHE A 216 14.77 8.99 13.22
CA PHE A 216 15.90 8.51 12.43
C PHE A 216 16.69 9.67 11.81
N ASP A 217 17.95 9.44 11.44
CA ASP A 217 18.78 10.41 10.75
C ASP A 217 18.35 10.54 9.29
N GLU A 218 18.06 9.41 8.63
CA GLU A 218 17.66 9.31 7.24
C GLU A 218 16.37 8.52 7.08
N TYR A 219 15.54 8.93 6.13
CA TYR A 219 14.32 8.23 5.74
C TYR A 219 14.43 7.87 4.26
N ILE A 220 14.16 6.61 3.92
CA ILE A 220 14.23 6.11 2.56
C ILE A 220 12.92 5.45 2.20
N ASN A 221 12.27 5.93 1.13
CA ASN A 221 11.11 5.27 0.53
C ASN A 221 11.53 4.57 -0.76
N ILE A 222 11.19 3.30 -0.88
CA ILE A 222 11.32 2.54 -2.12
C ILE A 222 9.95 2.53 -2.79
N LEU A 223 9.87 2.98 -4.03
CA LEU A 223 8.63 3.20 -4.75
C LEU A 223 8.72 2.60 -6.15
N GLY A 224 7.63 2.00 -6.63
CA GLY A 224 7.50 1.63 -8.04
C GLY A 224 7.45 2.87 -8.95
N ALA A 225 7.82 2.70 -10.21
CA ALA A 225 7.88 3.78 -11.19
C ALA A 225 6.53 4.48 -11.44
N ASP A 226 5.43 3.79 -11.22
CA ASP A 226 4.07 4.31 -11.26
C ASP A 226 3.79 5.37 -10.17
N HIS A 227 4.59 5.38 -9.10
CA HIS A 227 4.51 6.37 -8.02
C HIS A 227 5.51 7.52 -8.15
N ALA A 228 6.30 7.60 -9.23
CA ALA A 228 7.32 8.65 -9.41
C ALA A 228 6.74 10.08 -9.32
N GLY A 229 5.54 10.31 -9.86
CA GLY A 229 4.83 11.58 -9.76
C GLY A 229 4.41 12.00 -8.34
N TYR A 230 4.49 11.08 -7.37
CA TYR A 230 4.12 11.32 -5.98
C TYR A 230 5.27 11.85 -5.11
N ILE A 231 6.51 11.75 -5.61
CA ILE A 231 7.74 12.02 -4.83
C ILE A 231 7.79 13.47 -4.35
N LYS A 232 7.52 14.45 -5.24
CA LYS A 232 7.55 15.88 -4.86
C LYS A 232 6.56 16.17 -3.73
N ARG A 233 5.37 15.57 -3.82
CA ARG A 233 4.30 15.72 -2.84
C ARG A 233 4.71 15.18 -1.46
N ILE A 234 5.31 13.99 -1.41
CA ILE A 234 5.75 13.39 -0.14
C ILE A 234 6.97 14.11 0.44
N ASN A 235 7.92 14.51 -0.40
CA ASN A 235 9.05 15.30 0.07
C ASN A 235 8.60 16.64 0.67
N SER A 236 7.63 17.33 0.05
CA SER A 236 7.07 18.57 0.61
C SER A 236 6.45 18.37 2.00
N VAL A 237 5.84 17.21 2.25
CA VAL A 237 5.30 16.84 3.56
C VAL A 237 6.40 16.67 4.60
N VAL A 238 7.43 15.89 4.28
CA VAL A 238 8.54 15.64 5.22
C VAL A 238 9.31 16.93 5.53
N ASP A 239 9.56 17.76 4.53
CA ASP A 239 10.19 19.07 4.70
C ASP A 239 9.34 19.98 5.62
N ALA A 240 8.04 20.02 5.40
CA ALA A 240 7.12 20.84 6.20
C ALA A 240 7.03 20.35 7.66
N LEU A 241 6.84 19.05 7.87
CA LEU A 241 6.70 18.46 9.20
C LEU A 241 8.00 18.54 10.02
N SER A 242 9.16 18.43 9.37
CA SER A 242 10.47 18.47 10.01
C SER A 242 11.10 19.85 10.06
N ASN A 243 10.46 20.89 9.48
CA ASN A 243 11.06 22.21 9.24
C ASN A 243 12.41 22.08 8.45
N LYS A 244 12.44 21.24 7.43
CA LYS A 244 13.64 20.92 6.60
C LYS A 244 14.83 20.35 7.38
N LYS A 245 14.58 19.78 8.56
CA LYS A 245 15.66 19.18 9.39
C LYS A 245 15.88 17.70 9.10
N LYS A 246 14.98 17.07 8.37
CA LYS A 246 15.06 15.65 8.02
C LYS A 246 14.95 15.49 6.51
N ASN A 247 15.69 14.53 5.99
CA ASN A 247 15.72 14.23 4.57
C ASN A 247 14.95 12.95 4.27
N LEU A 248 14.13 12.97 3.23
CA LEU A 248 13.46 11.79 2.67
C LEU A 248 14.05 11.48 1.30
N ILE A 249 14.72 10.36 1.17
CA ILE A 249 15.26 9.87 -0.09
C ILE A 249 14.24 8.91 -0.71
N CYS A 250 13.69 9.28 -1.87
CA CYS A 250 12.83 8.39 -2.63
C CYS A 250 13.63 7.69 -3.73
N LYS A 251 13.67 6.37 -3.71
CA LYS A 251 14.28 5.52 -4.75
C LYS A 251 13.16 4.89 -5.58
N VAL A 252 13.26 5.05 -6.89
CA VAL A 252 12.27 4.51 -7.83
C VAL A 252 12.84 3.26 -8.48
N THR A 253 12.08 2.18 -8.44
CA THR A 253 12.40 0.93 -9.14
C THR A 253 11.51 0.81 -10.38
N GLN A 254 12.09 0.35 -11.48
CA GLN A 254 11.35 0.15 -12.73
C GLN A 254 10.52 -1.14 -12.68
N LEU A 255 9.42 -1.14 -13.45
CA LEU A 255 8.57 -2.30 -13.61
C LEU A 255 9.35 -3.45 -14.27
N VAL A 256 9.19 -4.64 -13.74
CA VAL A 256 9.76 -5.87 -14.32
C VAL A 256 8.74 -6.48 -15.27
N LYS A 257 9.20 -6.94 -16.43
CA LYS A 257 8.40 -7.74 -17.35
C LYS A 257 8.87 -9.18 -17.26
N LEU A 258 7.99 -10.06 -16.85
CA LEU A 258 8.25 -11.50 -16.92
C LEU A 258 7.96 -12.01 -18.33
N ILE A 259 8.82 -12.90 -18.80
CA ILE A 259 8.69 -13.55 -20.12
C ILE A 259 8.60 -15.05 -19.89
N LYS A 260 7.54 -15.68 -20.39
CA LYS A 260 7.37 -17.14 -20.40
C LYS A 260 7.23 -17.60 -21.84
N ASP A 261 8.00 -18.61 -22.23
CA ASP A 261 8.01 -19.16 -23.61
C ASP A 261 8.22 -18.09 -24.69
N GLY A 262 9.11 -17.11 -24.42
CA GLY A 262 9.44 -16.02 -25.34
C GLY A 262 8.35 -14.94 -25.49
N LYS A 263 7.25 -15.02 -24.74
CA LYS A 263 6.16 -14.04 -24.77
C LYS A 263 6.04 -13.31 -23.44
N PRO A 264 5.73 -11.99 -23.45
CA PRO A 264 5.46 -11.28 -22.23
C PRO A 264 4.28 -11.92 -21.48
N PHE A 265 4.53 -12.32 -20.24
CA PHE A 265 3.48 -12.80 -19.36
C PHE A 265 2.74 -11.58 -18.79
N LYS A 266 1.53 -11.35 -19.28
CA LYS A 266 0.69 -10.25 -18.79
C LYS A 266 -0.03 -10.70 -17.53
N MET A 267 0.37 -10.17 -16.41
CA MET A 267 -0.34 -10.37 -15.17
C MET A 267 -1.61 -9.54 -15.12
N SER A 268 -2.70 -10.15 -14.74
CA SER A 268 -3.97 -9.48 -14.51
C SER A 268 -4.64 -10.06 -13.27
N LYS A 269 -4.62 -9.30 -12.18
CA LYS A 269 -5.31 -9.67 -10.94
C LYS A 269 -6.80 -9.95 -11.17
N ARG A 270 -7.42 -9.22 -12.10
CA ARG A 270 -8.85 -9.38 -12.46
C ARG A 270 -9.12 -10.63 -13.29
N LYS A 271 -8.12 -11.19 -13.96
CA LYS A 271 -8.25 -12.41 -14.79
C LYS A 271 -7.74 -13.66 -14.09
N GLY A 272 -7.13 -13.53 -12.89
CA GLY A 272 -6.51 -14.65 -12.20
C GLY A 272 -5.13 -15.06 -12.75
N ASP A 273 -4.64 -14.37 -13.80
CA ASP A 273 -3.33 -14.63 -14.40
C ASP A 273 -2.27 -13.83 -13.64
N TYR A 274 -1.62 -14.42 -12.66
CA TYR A 274 -0.49 -13.81 -11.94
C TYR A 274 0.50 -14.89 -11.52
N ILE A 275 1.76 -14.49 -11.47
CA ILE A 275 2.83 -15.32 -10.90
C ILE A 275 3.00 -14.90 -9.45
N ILE A 276 2.85 -15.80 -8.54
CA ILE A 276 3.17 -15.56 -7.13
C ILE A 276 4.68 -15.69 -6.91
N VAL A 277 5.17 -15.07 -5.84
CA VAL A 277 6.59 -15.13 -5.47
C VAL A 277 7.09 -16.56 -5.36
N ASP A 278 6.28 -17.44 -4.77
CA ASP A 278 6.63 -18.84 -4.58
C ASP A 278 6.86 -19.56 -5.92
N ASP A 279 6.06 -19.27 -6.97
CA ASP A 279 6.26 -19.85 -8.31
C ASP A 279 7.62 -19.44 -8.88
N LEU A 280 7.96 -18.15 -8.77
CA LEU A 280 9.23 -17.64 -9.25
C LEU A 280 10.43 -18.23 -8.49
N VAL A 281 10.32 -18.32 -7.17
CA VAL A 281 11.37 -18.90 -6.33
C VAL A 281 11.51 -20.40 -6.58
N ASN A 282 10.43 -21.12 -6.80
CA ASN A 282 10.45 -22.55 -7.12
C ASN A 282 11.04 -22.82 -8.51
N GLU A 283 10.79 -21.96 -9.49
CA GLU A 283 11.26 -22.12 -10.87
C GLU A 283 12.76 -21.82 -11.00
N VAL A 284 13.24 -20.70 -10.46
CA VAL A 284 14.62 -20.23 -10.69
C VAL A 284 15.47 -20.14 -9.42
N GLY A 285 14.90 -20.30 -8.26
CA GLY A 285 15.57 -20.19 -6.97
C GLY A 285 15.67 -18.75 -6.45
N LYS A 286 15.81 -18.65 -5.12
CA LYS A 286 15.88 -17.36 -4.42
C LYS A 286 17.02 -16.47 -4.89
N ASP A 287 18.23 -17.01 -4.97
CA ASP A 287 19.42 -16.21 -5.26
C ASP A 287 19.44 -15.72 -6.71
N ALA A 288 18.99 -16.57 -7.66
CA ALA A 288 18.83 -16.15 -9.06
C ALA A 288 17.76 -15.07 -9.20
N THR A 289 16.62 -15.22 -8.53
CA THR A 289 15.56 -14.20 -8.50
C THR A 289 16.11 -12.86 -7.99
N ARG A 290 16.78 -12.86 -6.84
CA ARG A 290 17.37 -11.65 -6.25
C ARG A 290 18.41 -11.02 -7.19
N PHE A 291 19.29 -11.81 -7.76
CA PHE A 291 20.33 -11.32 -8.67
C PHE A 291 19.73 -10.67 -9.92
N ILE A 292 18.75 -11.32 -10.56
CA ILE A 292 18.09 -10.79 -11.76
C ILE A 292 17.37 -9.47 -11.44
N MET A 293 16.64 -9.41 -10.32
CA MET A 293 15.89 -8.21 -9.93
C MET A 293 16.79 -7.00 -9.61
N LEU A 294 18.02 -7.24 -9.12
CA LEU A 294 18.99 -6.19 -8.79
C LEU A 294 19.87 -5.78 -9.97
N SER A 295 20.17 -6.71 -10.88
CA SER A 295 21.12 -6.48 -11.98
C SER A 295 20.52 -5.81 -13.22
N ARG A 296 19.19 -5.71 -13.29
CA ARG A 296 18.49 -5.08 -14.42
C ARG A 296 18.08 -3.66 -14.05
N SER A 297 18.36 -2.70 -14.94
CA SER A 297 17.94 -1.30 -14.84
C SER A 297 16.50 -1.10 -15.33
#